data_4f50b8b782d2a6b8cf0d5c9aabe954d1
#
_entry.id   4f50b8b782d2a6b8cf0d5c9aabe954d1
#
_cell.length_a   1.000
_cell.length_b   1.000
_cell.length_c   1.000
_cell.angle_alpha   90.00
_cell.angle_beta   90.00
_cell.angle_gamma   90.00
#
_symmetry.space_group_name_H-M   'P 1'
#
loop_
_entity.id
_entity.type
_entity.pdbx_description
1 polymer ?
#
loop_
_entity_poly.entity_id
_entity_poly.type
_entity_poly.pdbx_seq_one_letter_code
_entity_poly.pdbx_strand_id
1 'polypeptide(L)'
;MNAATVDDLLTRELRDDRIGLVDATGREYDYHWLCTTSWKAGNFLRHAGVREGVTVGVVGDGPLALLAWFGTALLEGTTRFEPPTDLANEEDFRALVAPVAALAEYDVPRGAQRVGYGGAPDAPDVHHFDAGLWSENPSFPPLSIDPETAILTDGERTVTHAQVLEAARGVLEDTGLEADDRVVVRAPLSDPRTTAAGVIAPLLSRGTIVLPGDDEASVERGSYAVSSGAADSVPEPNRIDLDAVALS
;
A
#
# COMPACT_ATOMS: atom_id res chain seq x y z
N MET A 1 -9.15 0.47 17.21
CA MET A 1 -7.71 0.53 17.56
C MET A 1 -7.29 2.00 17.65
N ASN A 2 -6.42 2.37 18.60
CA ASN A 2 -5.94 3.76 18.72
C ASN A 2 -4.54 3.88 18.05
N ALA A 3 -4.53 3.88 16.72
CA ALA A 3 -3.32 4.07 15.91
C ALA A 3 -3.13 5.57 15.63
N ALA A 4 -1.94 6.11 15.83
CA ALA A 4 -1.58 7.49 15.48
C ALA A 4 -0.88 7.55 14.11
N THR A 5 -0.21 6.47 13.73
CA THR A 5 0.54 6.32 12.50
C THR A 5 0.29 4.95 11.87
N VAL A 6 0.63 4.76 10.60
CA VAL A 6 0.38 3.49 9.89
C VAL A 6 1.23 2.34 10.44
N ASP A 7 2.41 2.62 11.00
CA ASP A 7 3.25 1.59 11.64
C ASP A 7 2.59 1.00 12.90
N ASP A 8 1.70 1.73 13.58
CA ASP A 8 0.89 1.18 14.68
C ASP A 8 -0.02 0.03 14.23
N LEU A 9 -0.33 -0.08 12.93
CA LEU A 9 -1.11 -1.17 12.34
C LEU A 9 -0.25 -2.40 11.98
N LEU A 10 1.07 -2.30 12.13
CA LEU A 10 2.05 -3.32 11.74
C LEU A 10 2.89 -3.80 12.93
N THR A 11 2.33 -3.78 14.12
CA THR A 11 3.07 -4.13 15.36
C THR A 11 3.09 -5.65 15.62
N ARG A 12 3.96 -6.09 16.56
CA ARG A 12 4.07 -7.51 16.93
C ARG A 12 2.80 -8.04 17.56
N GLU A 13 2.08 -7.20 18.29
CA GLU A 13 0.87 -7.52 19.03
C GLU A 13 -0.31 -7.80 18.09
N LEU A 14 -0.24 -7.29 16.86
CA LEU A 14 -1.27 -7.46 15.84
C LEU A 14 -1.07 -8.70 14.96
N ARG A 15 0.06 -9.42 15.12
CA ARG A 15 0.34 -10.63 14.37
C ARG A 15 -0.45 -11.81 14.92
N ASP A 16 -1.39 -12.29 14.13
CA ASP A 16 -2.15 -13.51 14.39
C ASP A 16 -2.47 -14.24 13.06
N ASP A 17 -3.19 -15.34 13.14
CA ASP A 17 -3.52 -16.22 12.01
C ASP A 17 -4.79 -15.75 11.25
N ARG A 18 -5.39 -14.60 11.61
CA ARG A 18 -6.51 -14.04 10.85
C ARG A 18 -6.03 -13.57 9.49
N ILE A 19 -6.87 -13.78 8.48
CA ILE A 19 -6.57 -13.32 7.13
C ILE A 19 -6.65 -11.79 7.09
N GLY A 20 -5.57 -11.16 6.71
CA GLY A 20 -5.45 -9.70 6.56
C GLY A 20 -5.48 -9.25 5.10
N LEU A 21 -5.14 -10.14 4.16
CA LEU A 21 -5.06 -9.82 2.74
C LEU A 21 -5.42 -11.04 1.88
N VAL A 22 -6.14 -10.80 0.79
CA VAL A 22 -6.40 -11.78 -0.28
C VAL A 22 -5.97 -11.16 -1.60
N ASP A 23 -5.20 -11.87 -2.42
CA ASP A 23 -4.75 -11.38 -3.72
C ASP A 23 -5.70 -11.76 -4.88
N ALA A 24 -5.36 -11.30 -6.08
CA ALA A 24 -6.10 -11.55 -7.30
C ALA A 24 -6.24 -13.05 -7.64
N THR A 25 -5.34 -13.90 -7.16
CA THR A 25 -5.40 -15.37 -7.38
C THR A 25 -6.27 -16.07 -6.34
N GLY A 26 -6.76 -15.34 -5.33
CA GLY A 26 -7.48 -15.88 -4.18
C GLY A 26 -6.57 -16.45 -3.08
N ARG A 27 -5.26 -16.21 -3.17
CA ARG A 27 -4.34 -16.59 -2.12
C ARG A 27 -4.53 -15.71 -0.89
N GLU A 28 -4.62 -16.34 0.26
CA GLU A 28 -4.81 -15.70 1.55
C GLU A 28 -3.48 -15.51 2.29
N TYR A 29 -3.35 -14.35 2.95
CA TYR A 29 -2.20 -13.97 3.76
C TYR A 29 -2.70 -13.49 5.12
N ASP A 30 -2.16 -14.05 6.19
CA ASP A 30 -2.52 -13.68 7.55
C ASP A 30 -1.86 -12.37 8.01
N TYR A 31 -2.32 -11.84 9.15
CA TYR A 31 -1.72 -10.64 9.74
C TYR A 31 -0.27 -10.86 10.17
N HIS A 32 0.11 -12.10 10.52
CA HIS A 32 1.51 -12.42 10.82
C HIS A 32 2.39 -12.20 9.59
N TRP A 33 1.96 -12.71 8.43
CA TRP A 33 2.69 -12.51 7.17
C TRP A 33 2.72 -11.04 6.78
N LEU A 34 1.57 -10.34 6.85
CA LEU A 34 1.47 -8.94 6.46
C LEU A 34 2.43 -8.05 7.25
N CYS A 35 2.38 -8.11 8.59
CA CYS A 35 3.28 -7.33 9.45
C CYS A 35 4.75 -7.69 9.23
N THR A 36 5.07 -9.00 9.22
CA THR A 36 6.44 -9.47 9.10
C THR A 36 7.05 -9.10 7.75
N THR A 37 6.28 -9.24 6.66
CA THR A 37 6.78 -8.96 5.32
C THR A 37 6.85 -7.46 5.04
N SER A 38 5.98 -6.64 5.66
CA SER A 38 6.12 -5.18 5.64
C SER A 38 7.43 -4.72 6.30
N TRP A 39 7.83 -5.33 7.43
CA TRP A 39 9.14 -5.03 8.05
C TRP A 39 10.30 -5.42 7.16
N LYS A 40 10.21 -6.56 6.49
CA LYS A 40 11.22 -6.98 5.50
C LYS A 40 11.29 -6.02 4.34
N ALA A 41 10.15 -5.53 3.84
CA ALA A 41 10.10 -4.52 2.79
C ALA A 41 10.77 -3.20 3.23
N GLY A 42 10.51 -2.74 4.47
CA GLY A 42 11.19 -1.59 5.04
C GLY A 42 12.71 -1.79 5.13
N ASN A 43 13.17 -2.95 5.62
CA ASN A 43 14.61 -3.25 5.69
C ASN A 43 15.24 -3.27 4.29
N PHE A 44 14.59 -3.89 3.32
CA PHE A 44 15.06 -3.92 1.93
C PHE A 44 15.15 -2.51 1.32
N LEU A 45 14.09 -1.71 1.44
CA LEU A 45 14.04 -0.36 0.90
C LEU A 45 15.04 0.58 1.57
N ARG A 46 15.34 0.36 2.86
CA ARG A 46 16.44 1.08 3.54
C ARG A 46 17.78 0.86 2.84
N HIS A 47 18.07 -0.38 2.40
CA HIS A 47 19.28 -0.67 1.62
C HIS A 47 19.25 0.00 0.24
N ALA A 48 18.07 0.21 -0.35
CA ALA A 48 17.88 1.01 -1.56
C ALA A 48 17.94 2.53 -1.30
N GLY A 49 18.24 2.96 -0.07
CA GLY A 49 18.41 4.37 0.30
C GLY A 49 17.12 5.12 0.59
N VAL A 50 16.01 4.42 0.79
CA VAL A 50 14.75 5.03 1.25
C VAL A 50 14.89 5.45 2.70
N ARG A 51 14.44 6.64 3.02
CA ARG A 51 14.48 7.29 4.34
C ARG A 51 13.48 8.45 4.39
N GLU A 52 13.39 9.10 5.52
CA GLU A 52 12.59 10.32 5.70
C GLU A 52 12.79 11.34 4.56
N GLY A 53 11.68 11.91 4.10
CA GLY A 53 11.63 12.99 3.13
C GLY A 53 11.91 12.61 1.68
N VAL A 54 12.02 11.32 1.34
CA VAL A 54 12.15 10.90 -0.06
C VAL A 54 10.86 10.32 -0.61
N THR A 55 10.70 10.40 -1.93
CA THR A 55 9.57 9.81 -2.65
C THR A 55 9.95 8.45 -3.26
N VAL A 56 9.06 7.49 -3.13
CA VAL A 56 9.13 6.17 -3.76
C VAL A 56 7.95 6.01 -4.71
N GLY A 57 8.23 5.81 -5.99
CA GLY A 57 7.22 5.42 -6.97
C GLY A 57 6.88 3.94 -6.82
N VAL A 58 5.59 3.61 -6.81
CA VAL A 58 5.12 2.23 -6.75
C VAL A 58 4.13 1.98 -7.88
N VAL A 59 4.41 1.00 -8.72
CA VAL A 59 3.56 0.60 -9.85
C VAL A 59 2.90 -0.72 -9.53
N GLY A 60 1.59 -0.82 -9.79
CA GLY A 60 0.78 -2.01 -9.54
C GLY A 60 -0.07 -1.93 -8.27
N ASP A 61 -0.97 -2.87 -8.13
CA ASP A 61 -2.03 -2.92 -7.12
C ASP A 61 -2.06 -4.24 -6.32
N GLY A 62 -1.07 -5.11 -6.53
CA GLY A 62 -0.95 -6.39 -5.85
C GLY A 62 -0.28 -6.31 -4.47
N PRO A 63 -0.13 -7.48 -3.80
CA PRO A 63 0.47 -7.57 -2.47
C PRO A 63 1.87 -6.94 -2.39
N LEU A 64 2.70 -7.08 -3.43
CA LEU A 64 4.05 -6.53 -3.44
C LEU A 64 4.06 -5.00 -3.53
N ALA A 65 3.10 -4.39 -4.23
CA ALA A 65 2.92 -2.95 -4.25
C ALA A 65 2.50 -2.43 -2.86
N LEU A 66 1.57 -3.10 -2.17
CA LEU A 66 1.22 -2.75 -0.80
C LEU A 66 2.38 -2.90 0.18
N LEU A 67 3.18 -3.97 0.04
CA LEU A 67 4.38 -4.15 0.88
C LEU A 67 5.44 -3.07 0.64
N ALA A 68 5.60 -2.61 -0.62
CA ALA A 68 6.49 -1.50 -0.93
C ALA A 68 6.00 -0.20 -0.27
N TRP A 69 4.69 0.07 -0.31
CA TRP A 69 4.10 1.20 0.40
C TRP A 69 4.30 1.12 1.91
N PHE A 70 3.94 0.00 2.55
CA PHE A 70 4.16 -0.19 3.98
C PHE A 70 5.63 -0.03 4.36
N GLY A 71 6.54 -0.65 3.57
CA GLY A 71 7.98 -0.53 3.80
C GLY A 71 8.49 0.91 3.68
N THR A 72 7.94 1.70 2.75
CA THR A 72 8.23 3.12 2.59
C THR A 72 7.73 3.93 3.78
N ALA A 73 6.50 3.65 4.24
CA ALA A 73 5.91 4.31 5.40
C ALA A 73 6.70 4.07 6.70
N LEU A 74 7.21 2.85 6.90
CA LEU A 74 8.09 2.51 8.04
C LEU A 74 9.43 3.27 8.02
N LEU A 75 9.79 3.89 6.91
CA LEU A 75 11.02 4.68 6.71
C LEU A 75 10.75 6.18 6.60
N GLU A 76 9.53 6.62 6.94
CA GLU A 76 9.10 8.02 6.85
C GLU A 76 9.25 8.60 5.44
N GLY A 77 9.17 7.73 4.43
CA GLY A 77 9.13 8.09 3.01
C GLY A 77 7.71 8.26 2.50
N THR A 78 7.57 9.03 1.42
CA THR A 78 6.30 9.27 0.74
C THR A 78 6.15 8.36 -0.45
N THR A 79 5.02 7.65 -0.59
CA THR A 79 4.73 6.81 -1.74
C THR A 79 3.88 7.55 -2.76
N ARG A 80 4.25 7.44 -4.04
CA ARG A 80 3.43 7.83 -5.17
C ARG A 80 3.06 6.58 -5.97
N PHE A 81 1.80 6.15 -5.86
CA PHE A 81 1.30 5.06 -6.70
C PHE A 81 1.10 5.53 -8.14
N GLU A 82 1.40 4.65 -9.09
CA GLU A 82 1.29 4.90 -10.53
C GLU A 82 1.91 6.25 -10.94
N PRO A 83 3.20 6.48 -10.63
CA PRO A 83 3.86 7.73 -10.98
C PRO A 83 3.92 7.89 -12.51
N PRO A 84 4.07 9.12 -13.04
CA PRO A 84 4.29 9.32 -14.47
C PRO A 84 5.58 8.65 -14.91
N THR A 85 5.68 8.33 -16.21
CA THR A 85 6.87 7.65 -16.77
C THR A 85 8.09 8.56 -16.85
N ASP A 86 7.92 9.87 -16.94
CA ASP A 86 9.00 10.87 -16.90
C ASP A 86 9.17 11.42 -15.49
N LEU A 87 10.17 10.92 -14.79
CA LEU A 87 10.54 11.31 -13.43
C LEU A 87 11.96 11.91 -13.37
N ALA A 88 12.63 12.08 -14.51
CA ALA A 88 14.06 12.43 -14.58
C ALA A 88 14.46 13.68 -13.77
N ASN A 89 13.53 14.60 -13.56
CA ASN A 89 13.74 15.87 -12.88
C ASN A 89 13.18 15.92 -11.45
N GLU A 90 12.68 14.83 -10.89
CA GLU A 90 12.14 14.79 -9.54
C GLU A 90 13.27 14.63 -8.50
N GLU A 91 13.62 15.72 -7.80
CA GLU A 91 14.80 15.79 -6.93
C GLU A 91 14.75 14.83 -5.73
N ASP A 92 13.57 14.66 -5.12
CA ASP A 92 13.38 13.82 -3.92
C ASP A 92 13.03 12.37 -4.25
N PHE A 93 12.96 12.01 -5.53
CA PHE A 93 12.62 10.67 -5.96
C PHE A 93 13.80 9.70 -5.74
N ARG A 94 13.59 8.67 -4.91
CA ARG A 94 14.67 7.77 -4.48
C ARG A 94 14.63 6.40 -5.11
N ALA A 95 13.45 5.83 -5.30
CA ALA A 95 13.30 4.48 -5.85
C ALA A 95 12.02 4.35 -6.65
N LEU A 96 12.05 3.50 -7.68
CA LEU A 96 10.88 3.01 -8.38
C LEU A 96 10.73 1.52 -8.09
N VAL A 97 9.61 1.12 -7.50
CA VAL A 97 9.23 -0.27 -7.29
C VAL A 97 8.14 -0.64 -8.29
N ALA A 98 8.43 -1.53 -9.21
CA ALA A 98 7.52 -1.86 -10.32
C ALA A 98 7.68 -3.33 -10.76
N PRO A 99 6.69 -3.90 -11.49
CA PRO A 99 6.91 -5.15 -12.20
C PRO A 99 8.15 -5.05 -13.10
N VAL A 100 8.98 -6.10 -13.12
CA VAL A 100 10.23 -6.10 -13.93
C VAL A 100 9.95 -5.70 -15.38
N ALA A 101 8.83 -6.16 -15.95
CA ALA A 101 8.44 -5.88 -17.31
C ALA A 101 8.14 -4.39 -17.58
N ALA A 102 7.70 -3.64 -16.56
CA ALA A 102 7.35 -2.22 -16.71
C ALA A 102 8.51 -1.26 -16.45
N LEU A 103 9.58 -1.70 -15.78
CA LEU A 103 10.68 -0.82 -15.35
C LEU A 103 11.33 -0.02 -16.48
N ALA A 104 11.36 -0.58 -17.69
CA ALA A 104 11.99 0.06 -18.85
C ALA A 104 11.18 1.26 -19.40
N GLU A 105 9.91 1.39 -19.03
CA GLU A 105 9.02 2.46 -19.46
C GLU A 105 9.27 3.78 -18.71
N TYR A 106 9.97 3.71 -17.56
CA TYR A 106 10.18 4.84 -16.68
C TYR A 106 11.56 5.45 -16.83
N ASP A 107 11.61 6.77 -16.99
CA ASP A 107 12.83 7.56 -16.92
C ASP A 107 12.96 8.14 -15.50
N VAL A 108 13.82 7.51 -14.70
CA VAL A 108 14.00 7.88 -13.28
C VAL A 108 15.21 8.80 -13.10
N PRO A 109 15.23 9.64 -12.04
CA PRO A 109 16.35 10.54 -11.77
C PRO A 109 17.66 9.79 -11.63
N ARG A 110 18.75 10.47 -12.00
CA ARG A 110 20.09 9.90 -11.84
C ARG A 110 20.39 9.58 -10.37
N GLY A 111 20.63 8.30 -10.09
CA GLY A 111 20.91 7.80 -8.73
C GLY A 111 19.68 7.27 -8.00
N ALA A 112 18.48 7.39 -8.56
CA ALA A 112 17.34 6.66 -8.08
C ALA A 112 17.50 5.16 -8.35
N GLN A 113 17.00 4.33 -7.43
CA GLN A 113 17.11 2.87 -7.52
C GLN A 113 15.94 2.29 -8.29
N ARG A 114 16.21 1.28 -9.11
CA ARG A 114 15.20 0.47 -9.78
C ARG A 114 15.01 -0.82 -9.00
N VAL A 115 13.79 -1.08 -8.57
CA VAL A 115 13.41 -2.24 -7.76
C VAL A 115 12.34 -3.01 -8.52
N GLY A 116 12.68 -4.19 -9.00
CA GLY A 116 11.80 -5.02 -9.82
C GLY A 116 11.15 -6.15 -9.01
N TYR A 117 9.88 -6.44 -9.29
CA TYR A 117 9.16 -7.59 -8.74
C TYR A 117 8.39 -8.36 -9.81
N GLY A 118 7.87 -9.56 -9.44
CA GLY A 118 7.11 -10.44 -10.34
C GLY A 118 7.96 -11.23 -11.32
N GLY A 119 9.27 -11.26 -11.12
CA GLY A 119 10.25 -12.03 -11.89
C GLY A 119 11.67 -11.61 -11.57
N ALA A 120 12.66 -12.43 -11.99
CA ALA A 120 14.06 -12.08 -11.82
C ALA A 120 14.45 -11.00 -12.85
N PRO A 121 15.03 -9.87 -12.43
CA PRO A 121 15.53 -8.87 -13.36
C PRO A 121 16.79 -9.35 -14.08
N ASP A 122 16.89 -9.07 -15.37
CA ASP A 122 18.09 -9.38 -16.18
C ASP A 122 19.18 -8.31 -16.01
N ALA A 123 18.80 -7.07 -15.69
CA ALA A 123 19.73 -5.96 -15.54
C ALA A 123 20.36 -5.97 -14.15
N PRO A 124 21.72 -5.90 -14.07
CA PRO A 124 22.44 -6.02 -12.78
C PRO A 124 22.26 -4.82 -11.84
N ASP A 125 21.77 -3.70 -12.34
CA ASP A 125 21.46 -2.49 -11.59
C ASP A 125 20.01 -2.43 -11.09
N VAL A 126 19.23 -3.48 -11.34
CA VAL A 126 17.86 -3.63 -10.82
C VAL A 126 17.88 -4.55 -9.60
N HIS A 127 17.40 -4.04 -8.48
CA HIS A 127 17.23 -4.83 -7.26
C HIS A 127 16.02 -5.76 -7.38
N HIS A 128 16.18 -7.03 -7.01
CA HIS A 128 15.10 -8.02 -7.07
C HIS A 128 14.32 -8.03 -5.76
N PHE A 129 13.12 -7.43 -5.75
CA PHE A 129 12.31 -7.23 -4.55
C PHE A 129 11.86 -8.55 -3.93
N ASP A 130 11.26 -9.46 -4.72
CA ASP A 130 10.77 -10.76 -4.23
C ASP A 130 11.88 -11.55 -3.53
N ALA A 131 13.03 -11.69 -4.17
CA ALA A 131 14.17 -12.41 -3.60
C ALA A 131 14.74 -11.70 -2.38
N GLY A 132 14.77 -10.35 -2.41
CA GLY A 132 15.22 -9.52 -1.30
C GLY A 132 14.37 -9.73 -0.06
N LEU A 133 13.05 -9.73 -0.17
CA LEU A 133 12.14 -9.96 0.95
C LEU A 133 12.39 -11.29 1.67
N TRP A 134 12.77 -12.37 0.94
CA TRP A 134 13.07 -13.65 1.56
C TRP A 134 14.31 -13.60 2.45
N SER A 135 15.30 -12.79 2.12
CA SER A 135 16.58 -12.72 2.82
C SER A 135 16.60 -11.68 3.96
N GLU A 136 15.63 -10.77 4.00
CA GLU A 136 15.61 -9.71 4.99
C GLU A 136 15.19 -10.18 6.40
N ASN A 137 15.68 -9.45 7.39
CA ASN A 137 15.33 -9.69 8.79
C ASN A 137 13.83 -9.45 9.02
N PRO A 138 13.10 -10.40 9.64
CA PRO A 138 11.67 -10.25 9.96
C PRO A 138 11.43 -9.40 11.22
N SER A 139 12.34 -8.50 11.59
CA SER A 139 12.16 -7.56 12.68
C SER A 139 12.50 -6.14 12.25
N PHE A 140 11.79 -5.20 12.84
CA PHE A 140 11.99 -3.77 12.61
C PHE A 140 12.20 -3.08 13.97
N PRO A 141 13.07 -2.05 14.06
CA PRO A 141 13.25 -1.31 15.29
C PRO A 141 11.96 -0.58 15.69
N PRO A 142 11.75 -0.29 16.99
CA PRO A 142 10.67 0.60 17.41
C PRO A 142 10.79 1.95 16.69
N LEU A 143 9.67 2.45 16.21
CA LEU A 143 9.57 3.73 15.50
C LEU A 143 8.91 4.79 16.39
N SER A 144 9.15 6.04 16.05
CA SER A 144 8.50 7.20 16.64
C SER A 144 8.24 8.20 15.52
N ILE A 145 7.29 7.85 14.65
CA ILE A 145 6.93 8.63 13.47
C ILE A 145 5.98 9.76 13.90
N ASP A 146 6.22 10.97 13.40
CA ASP A 146 5.28 12.08 13.59
C ASP A 146 4.02 11.80 12.74
N PRO A 147 2.80 11.85 13.31
CA PRO A 147 1.57 11.68 12.56
C PRO A 147 1.41 12.65 11.36
N GLU A 148 2.08 13.79 11.40
CA GLU A 148 2.07 14.77 10.31
C GLU A 148 3.10 14.45 9.20
N THR A 149 3.87 13.37 9.33
CA THR A 149 4.77 12.90 8.26
C THR A 149 3.95 12.50 7.03
N ALA A 150 4.36 12.96 5.84
CA ALA A 150 3.75 12.61 4.58
C ALA A 150 3.95 11.12 4.26
N ILE A 151 2.88 10.43 3.85
CA ILE A 151 2.91 8.99 3.55
C ILE A 151 2.52 8.67 2.11
N LEU A 152 1.66 9.51 1.53
CA LEU A 152 1.17 9.38 0.16
C LEU A 152 1.25 10.71 -0.57
N THR A 153 1.41 10.64 -1.89
CA THR A 153 1.26 11.80 -2.78
C THR A 153 0.67 11.37 -4.13
N ASP A 154 -0.16 12.22 -4.71
CA ASP A 154 -0.62 12.11 -6.10
C ASP A 154 0.26 12.94 -7.05
N GLY A 155 1.29 13.65 -6.52
CA GLY A 155 2.18 14.55 -7.22
C GLY A 155 1.79 16.03 -7.11
N GLU A 156 0.56 16.34 -6.70
CA GLU A 156 0.07 17.70 -6.43
C GLU A 156 -0.13 17.95 -4.95
N ARG A 157 -0.60 16.93 -4.24
CA ARG A 157 -0.88 16.97 -2.80
C ARG A 157 -0.14 15.85 -2.09
N THR A 158 0.18 16.12 -0.84
CA THR A 158 0.68 15.10 0.10
C THR A 158 -0.39 14.82 1.15
N VAL A 159 -0.45 13.57 1.59
CA VAL A 159 -1.35 13.09 2.64
C VAL A 159 -0.52 12.51 3.76
N THR A 160 -0.81 12.91 5.00
CA THR A 160 -0.07 12.50 6.19
C THR A 160 -0.61 11.20 6.78
N HIS A 161 0.11 10.58 7.71
CA HIS A 161 -0.38 9.44 8.50
C HIS A 161 -1.68 9.80 9.22
N ALA A 162 -1.75 10.98 9.85
CA ALA A 162 -2.94 11.44 10.56
C ALA A 162 -4.16 11.54 9.65
N GLN A 163 -4.01 12.15 8.47
CA GLN A 163 -5.10 12.34 7.51
C GLN A 163 -5.62 11.01 6.97
N VAL A 164 -4.74 10.07 6.61
CA VAL A 164 -5.16 8.73 6.13
C VAL A 164 -5.92 7.98 7.22
N LEU A 165 -5.43 8.03 8.47
CA LEU A 165 -6.08 7.35 9.59
C LEU A 165 -7.41 8.00 9.98
N GLU A 166 -7.54 9.32 9.89
CA GLU A 166 -8.79 10.04 10.14
C GLU A 166 -9.84 9.67 9.09
N ALA A 167 -9.47 9.72 7.81
CA ALA A 167 -10.34 9.29 6.72
C ALA A 167 -10.82 7.84 6.89
N ALA A 168 -9.91 6.93 7.25
CA ALA A 168 -10.25 5.53 7.49
C ALA A 168 -11.20 5.34 8.69
N ARG A 169 -11.07 6.14 9.76
CA ARG A 169 -12.03 6.13 10.88
C ARG A 169 -13.40 6.63 10.47
N GLY A 170 -13.46 7.69 9.64
CA GLY A 170 -14.73 8.15 9.07
C GLY A 170 -15.42 7.03 8.30
N VAL A 171 -14.69 6.27 7.49
CA VAL A 171 -15.24 5.09 6.78
C VAL A 171 -15.78 4.05 7.77
N LEU A 172 -15.08 3.75 8.87
CA LEU A 172 -15.55 2.80 9.88
C LEU A 172 -16.83 3.27 10.57
N GLU A 173 -16.92 4.57 10.88
CA GLU A 173 -18.11 5.17 11.51
C GLU A 173 -19.33 5.10 10.58
N ASP A 174 -19.13 5.38 9.29
CA ASP A 174 -20.19 5.42 8.29
C ASP A 174 -20.68 4.02 7.89
N THR A 175 -19.79 3.04 7.84
CA THR A 175 -20.10 1.69 7.34
C THR A 175 -20.38 0.68 8.44
N GLY A 176 -19.84 0.86 9.62
CA GLY A 176 -19.87 -0.14 10.69
C GLY A 176 -19.02 -1.39 10.39
N LEU A 177 -17.99 -1.26 9.56
CA LEU A 177 -17.10 -2.36 9.14
C LEU A 177 -16.45 -3.05 10.35
N GLU A 178 -16.56 -4.36 10.42
CA GLU A 178 -16.11 -5.22 11.52
C GLU A 178 -14.96 -6.18 11.10
N ALA A 179 -14.45 -6.93 12.07
CA ALA A 179 -13.28 -7.79 11.89
C ALA A 179 -13.49 -8.96 10.89
N ASP A 180 -14.72 -9.40 10.67
CA ASP A 180 -15.04 -10.49 9.75
C ASP A 180 -15.32 -9.99 8.32
N ASP A 181 -15.32 -8.67 8.11
CA ASP A 181 -15.61 -8.08 6.82
C ASP A 181 -14.42 -8.14 5.87
N ARG A 182 -14.74 -8.31 4.59
CA ARG A 182 -13.79 -8.26 3.47
C ARG A 182 -14.07 -7.03 2.64
N VAL A 183 -13.06 -6.17 2.47
CA VAL A 183 -13.14 -4.94 1.68
C VAL A 183 -12.40 -5.11 0.37
N VAL A 184 -13.13 -5.09 -0.74
CA VAL A 184 -12.59 -5.25 -2.09
C VAL A 184 -12.18 -3.90 -2.65
N VAL A 185 -10.90 -3.78 -3.00
CA VAL A 185 -10.30 -2.56 -3.54
C VAL A 185 -10.53 -2.51 -5.05
N ARG A 186 -11.61 -1.85 -5.50
CA ARG A 186 -11.97 -1.73 -6.93
C ARG A 186 -11.62 -0.37 -7.52
N ALA A 187 -11.03 0.51 -6.72
CA ALA A 187 -10.52 1.80 -7.17
C ALA A 187 -8.99 1.80 -7.18
N PRO A 188 -8.34 2.64 -7.98
CA PRO A 188 -6.89 2.67 -8.09
C PRO A 188 -6.24 3.18 -6.79
N LEU A 189 -5.13 2.57 -6.38
CA LEU A 189 -4.34 2.99 -5.21
C LEU A 189 -3.67 4.36 -5.40
N SER A 190 -3.61 4.87 -6.64
CA SER A 190 -3.14 6.23 -6.93
C SER A 190 -4.04 7.33 -6.36
N ASP A 191 -5.31 7.01 -6.04
CA ASP A 191 -6.15 7.89 -5.22
C ASP A 191 -5.90 7.59 -3.73
N PRO A 192 -5.37 8.53 -2.93
CA PRO A 192 -5.11 8.29 -1.51
C PRO A 192 -6.36 7.91 -0.69
N ARG A 193 -7.57 8.27 -1.14
CA ARG A 193 -8.84 7.87 -0.53
C ARG A 193 -9.05 6.36 -0.62
N THR A 194 -8.60 5.74 -1.73
CA THR A 194 -8.61 4.28 -1.89
C THR A 194 -7.77 3.60 -0.82
N THR A 195 -6.59 4.12 -0.55
CA THR A 195 -5.71 3.59 0.50
C THR A 195 -6.35 3.72 1.88
N ALA A 196 -6.97 4.87 2.19
CA ALA A 196 -7.69 5.06 3.46
C ALA A 196 -8.86 4.09 3.62
N ALA A 197 -9.74 3.99 2.62
CA ALA A 197 -10.97 3.20 2.68
C ALA A 197 -10.74 1.69 2.46
N GLY A 198 -9.86 1.32 1.52
CA GLY A 198 -9.67 -0.06 1.08
C GLY A 198 -8.55 -0.80 1.79
N VAL A 199 -7.61 -0.08 2.42
CA VAL A 199 -6.45 -0.68 3.08
C VAL A 199 -6.45 -0.37 4.58
N ILE A 200 -6.48 0.91 4.96
CA ILE A 200 -6.35 1.31 6.36
C ILE A 200 -7.62 1.01 7.17
N ALA A 201 -8.82 1.28 6.63
CA ALA A 201 -10.06 1.00 7.34
C ALA A 201 -10.21 -0.49 7.70
N PRO A 202 -10.03 -1.47 6.78
CA PRO A 202 -10.04 -2.87 7.16
C PRO A 202 -8.93 -3.24 8.16
N LEU A 203 -7.73 -2.66 8.09
CA LEU A 203 -6.69 -2.93 9.09
C LEU A 203 -7.07 -2.41 10.48
N LEU A 204 -7.70 -1.25 10.59
CA LEU A 204 -8.19 -0.69 11.85
C LEU A 204 -9.29 -1.54 12.49
N SER A 205 -10.20 -2.14 11.71
CA SER A 205 -11.24 -3.04 12.16
C SER A 205 -10.75 -4.48 12.35
N ARG A 206 -9.55 -4.82 11.91
CA ARG A 206 -9.02 -6.19 11.85
C ARG A 206 -9.75 -7.07 10.82
N GLY A 207 -10.32 -6.46 9.79
CA GLY A 207 -10.92 -7.09 8.63
C GLY A 207 -9.89 -7.52 7.58
N THR A 208 -10.36 -7.86 6.39
CA THR A 208 -9.53 -8.39 5.30
C THR A 208 -9.52 -7.43 4.10
N ILE A 209 -8.36 -7.08 3.62
CA ILE A 209 -8.14 -6.39 2.35
C ILE A 209 -8.27 -7.41 1.22
N VAL A 210 -9.05 -7.12 0.18
CA VAL A 210 -9.12 -7.97 -1.02
C VAL A 210 -8.68 -7.16 -2.24
N LEU A 211 -7.63 -7.63 -2.89
CA LEU A 211 -7.10 -7.04 -4.13
C LEU A 211 -7.61 -7.90 -5.31
N PRO A 212 -8.64 -7.46 -6.04
CA PRO A 212 -9.19 -8.22 -7.16
C PRO A 212 -8.23 -8.16 -8.36
N GLY A 213 -8.29 -9.16 -9.24
CA GLY A 213 -7.66 -9.10 -10.55
C GLY A 213 -8.55 -8.39 -11.56
N ASP A 214 -7.97 -7.94 -12.66
CA ASP A 214 -8.66 -7.24 -13.75
C ASP A 214 -9.82 -8.07 -14.34
N ASP A 215 -9.68 -9.39 -14.41
CA ASP A 215 -10.68 -10.31 -14.97
C ASP A 215 -11.88 -10.56 -14.04
N GLU A 216 -11.89 -10.00 -12.83
CA GLU A 216 -12.87 -10.30 -11.78
C GLU A 216 -13.79 -9.13 -11.42
N ALA A 217 -13.91 -8.15 -12.30
CA ALA A 217 -14.74 -6.96 -12.09
C ALA A 217 -16.22 -7.27 -11.74
N SER A 218 -16.74 -8.42 -12.17
CA SER A 218 -18.14 -8.85 -11.95
C SER A 218 -18.32 -9.92 -10.88
N VAL A 219 -17.26 -10.33 -10.18
CA VAL A 219 -17.31 -11.39 -9.17
C VAL A 219 -17.36 -10.77 -7.77
N GLU A 220 -18.38 -11.13 -6.97
CA GLU A 220 -18.45 -10.78 -5.55
C GLU A 220 -17.34 -11.49 -4.78
N ARG A 221 -16.52 -10.73 -4.06
CA ARG A 221 -15.36 -11.24 -3.29
C ARG A 221 -15.34 -10.79 -1.83
N GLY A 222 -16.25 -9.94 -1.43
CA GLY A 222 -16.29 -9.39 -0.07
C GLY A 222 -17.62 -8.80 0.33
N SER A 223 -17.66 -8.29 1.56
CA SER A 223 -18.84 -7.62 2.13
C SER A 223 -18.99 -6.19 1.62
N TYR A 224 -17.86 -5.55 1.32
CA TYR A 224 -17.78 -4.15 0.86
C TYR A 224 -16.89 -4.04 -0.37
N ALA A 225 -17.18 -3.07 -1.24
CA ALA A 225 -16.28 -2.63 -2.30
C ALA A 225 -15.97 -1.14 -2.19
N VAL A 226 -14.70 -0.80 -2.34
CA VAL A 226 -14.27 0.60 -2.53
C VAL A 226 -14.25 0.90 -4.02
N SER A 227 -15.04 1.87 -4.47
CA SER A 227 -15.09 2.27 -5.88
C SER A 227 -15.32 3.77 -6.06
N SER A 228 -14.91 4.31 -7.21
CA SER A 228 -15.16 5.70 -7.62
C SER A 228 -16.34 5.79 -8.56
N GLY A 229 -17.13 6.89 -8.45
CA GLY A 229 -18.22 7.20 -9.38
C GLY A 229 -19.55 6.51 -9.09
N ALA A 230 -20.65 7.25 -9.24
CA ALA A 230 -22.02 6.78 -8.98
C ALA A 230 -22.53 5.73 -9.99
N ALA A 231 -21.81 5.51 -11.11
CA ALA A 231 -22.23 4.65 -12.20
C ALA A 231 -21.69 3.20 -12.09
N ASP A 232 -20.68 2.96 -11.25
CA ASP A 232 -20.05 1.65 -11.14
C ASP A 232 -20.88 0.74 -10.23
N SER A 233 -21.67 -0.15 -10.83
CA SER A 233 -22.29 -1.23 -10.08
C SER A 233 -21.21 -2.23 -9.69
N VAL A 234 -20.91 -2.29 -8.40
CA VAL A 234 -20.03 -3.32 -7.84
C VAL A 234 -20.83 -4.57 -7.51
N PRO A 235 -20.23 -5.78 -7.59
CA PRO A 235 -20.93 -7.03 -7.24
C PRO A 235 -21.12 -7.21 -5.73
N GLU A 236 -20.36 -6.52 -4.90
CA GLU A 236 -20.44 -6.58 -3.45
C GLU A 236 -21.73 -5.96 -2.92
N PRO A 237 -22.32 -6.50 -1.82
CA PRO A 237 -23.59 -6.03 -1.27
C PRO A 237 -23.54 -4.60 -0.74
N ASN A 238 -22.37 -4.15 -0.30
CA ASN A 238 -22.16 -2.79 0.21
C ASN A 238 -21.05 -2.08 -0.55
N ARG A 239 -21.22 -0.76 -0.71
CA ARG A 239 -20.26 0.07 -1.42
C ARG A 239 -19.74 1.19 -0.52
N ILE A 240 -18.43 1.41 -0.55
CA ILE A 240 -17.77 2.59 -0.02
C ILE A 240 -17.46 3.51 -1.19
N ASP A 241 -18.19 4.62 -1.27
CA ASP A 241 -18.02 5.61 -2.33
C ASP A 241 -16.83 6.52 -2.00
N LEU A 242 -15.82 6.53 -2.85
CA LEU A 242 -14.65 7.39 -2.64
C LEU A 242 -14.99 8.88 -2.61
N ASP A 243 -16.05 9.31 -3.28
CA ASP A 243 -16.46 10.73 -3.26
C ASP A 243 -17.00 11.17 -1.89
N ALA A 244 -17.39 10.23 -1.04
CA ALA A 244 -17.77 10.48 0.34
C ALA A 244 -16.58 10.44 1.34
N VAL A 245 -15.42 9.90 0.92
CA VAL A 245 -14.23 9.80 1.78
C VAL A 245 -13.50 11.15 1.80
N ALA A 246 -13.51 11.82 2.94
CA ALA A 246 -12.80 13.09 3.13
C ALA A 246 -11.33 12.85 3.56
N LEU A 247 -10.40 13.46 2.83
CA LEU A 247 -9.01 13.65 3.27
C LEU A 247 -8.87 15.13 3.64
N SER A 248 -9.03 15.45 4.92
CA SER A 248 -9.02 16.83 5.46
C SER A 248 -7.64 17.22 6.02
#